data_cdd81a814495f80cd72917cab0127bfa
#
_entry.id   cdd81a814495f80cd72917cab0127bfa
#
_cell.length_a   1.000
_cell.length_b   1.000
_cell.length_c   1.000
_cell.angle_alpha   90.00
_cell.angle_beta   90.00
_cell.angle_gamma   90.00
#
_symmetry.space_group_name_H-M   'P 1'
#
loop_
_entity.id
_entity.type
_entity.pdbx_description
1 polymer ?
#
loop_
_entity_poly.entity_id
_entity_poly.type
_entity_poly.pdbx_seq_one_letter_code
_entity_poly.pdbx_strand_id
1 'polypeptide(L)'
;MMGKGREIQMKKIAHLLLGRFSIVAVSIILQFTWLVMVMYQFSYQFTYANLAIRTLAIIVVLVIVNRWTNPANKLSWTFIILLSPVLGLLLYMIFGRSSLTKKTQERMDSINREVSACLYQTPEIKKQLKQEDISAYRQSKYVNDWAGFPLYCNTSTKYYRCGEEMFPDMLVELEKAKHFIFLEYFIVDLGTMFDSIVEILERKSKEGVDVRLIYDDIGCINTLPPKYYKILQNKGIKCATFNPFRPIMSVIMNNRDHRKIFVVDGKVGFTGGINLADEYINRASRFGYWKDTGIRLEGEAVWSMTVMFLEMWNYINHSSEDYRQFMPQVHQKQPFEQDGYVQPYSDTPLDHETVGENIYLNIINHAEQYVYIFTPYLIIDNEMLVSLCNAAKRGIDVRIVTPGIPDKKMVYLLTQSHYEPLLKCGVKIYQYTPGFIHAKSFLCDDKIGTVGSINLDYRSLYLHFECGVFMYKTKALKQLKEDCMDTFAVSEEMTLEFCRRQNVFVHAFQGMMRLFAPLL
;
A
#
# COMPACT_ATOMS: atom_id res chain seq x y z
N MET A 1 44.03 -4.30 -8.29
CA MET A 1 42.62 -4.47 -7.86
C MET A 1 41.93 -3.17 -7.41
N MET A 2 42.62 -2.16 -6.92
CA MET A 2 42.02 -0.87 -6.47
C MET A 2 41.40 0.01 -7.58
N GLY A 3 41.79 -0.12 -8.85
CA GLY A 3 41.26 0.71 -9.94
C GLY A 3 39.83 0.35 -10.39
N LYS A 4 39.51 -0.94 -10.46
CA LYS A 4 38.18 -1.42 -10.89
C LYS A 4 37.06 -1.05 -9.90
N GLY A 5 37.33 -1.05 -8.60
CA GLY A 5 36.35 -0.65 -7.58
C GLY A 5 35.96 0.83 -7.66
N ARG A 6 36.94 1.73 -7.92
CA ARG A 6 36.69 3.16 -8.12
C ARG A 6 35.88 3.45 -9.39
N GLU A 7 36.17 2.73 -10.47
CA GLU A 7 35.47 2.91 -11.74
C GLU A 7 34.00 2.45 -11.69
N ILE A 8 33.71 1.35 -10.97
CA ILE A 8 32.35 0.87 -10.71
C ILE A 8 31.59 1.84 -9.79
N GLN A 9 32.27 2.39 -8.79
CA GLN A 9 31.67 3.37 -7.87
C GLN A 9 31.40 4.71 -8.58
N MET A 10 32.28 5.18 -9.45
CA MET A 10 32.07 6.37 -10.28
C MET A 10 30.94 6.17 -11.31
N LYS A 11 30.82 5.01 -11.93
CA LYS A 11 29.70 4.69 -12.84
C LYS A 11 28.37 4.63 -12.11
N LYS A 12 28.32 4.05 -10.89
CA LYS A 12 27.11 4.08 -10.03
C LYS A 12 26.73 5.51 -9.61
N ILE A 13 27.70 6.33 -9.23
CA ILE A 13 27.47 7.74 -8.87
C ILE A 13 27.01 8.55 -10.10
N ALA A 14 27.62 8.33 -11.26
CA ALA A 14 27.21 8.97 -12.51
C ALA A 14 25.80 8.54 -12.95
N HIS A 15 25.45 7.25 -12.81
CA HIS A 15 24.11 6.74 -13.08
C HIS A 15 23.06 7.29 -12.09
N LEU A 16 23.46 7.49 -10.82
CA LEU A 16 22.61 8.12 -9.81
C LEU A 16 22.39 9.61 -10.10
N LEU A 17 23.47 10.34 -10.49
CA LEU A 17 23.42 11.78 -10.76
C LEU A 17 22.81 12.13 -12.14
N LEU A 18 22.90 11.24 -13.12
CA LEU A 18 22.36 11.42 -14.47
C LEU A 18 21.06 10.62 -14.71
N GLY A 19 20.58 9.92 -13.69
CA GLY A 19 19.31 9.20 -13.75
C GLY A 19 18.12 10.18 -13.92
N ARG A 20 17.05 9.71 -14.57
CA ARG A 20 15.81 10.50 -14.79
C ARG A 20 15.30 11.15 -13.50
N PHE A 21 15.37 10.42 -12.39
CA PHE A 21 14.95 10.90 -11.08
C PHE A 21 15.81 12.09 -10.57
N SER A 22 17.13 11.99 -10.70
CA SER A 22 18.05 13.03 -10.22
C SER A 22 17.96 14.31 -11.06
N ILE A 23 17.83 14.18 -12.39
CA ILE A 23 17.64 15.33 -13.28
C ILE A 23 16.33 16.05 -12.93
N VAL A 24 15.27 15.29 -12.71
CA VAL A 24 13.97 15.86 -12.31
C VAL A 24 14.03 16.47 -10.92
N ALA A 25 14.66 15.80 -9.95
CA ALA A 25 14.82 16.34 -8.59
C ALA A 25 15.63 17.65 -8.59
N VAL A 26 16.74 17.71 -9.32
CA VAL A 26 17.54 18.92 -9.48
C VAL A 26 16.74 20.04 -10.18
N SER A 27 15.99 19.71 -11.23
CA SER A 27 15.13 20.68 -11.93
C SER A 27 14.05 21.25 -11.02
N ILE A 28 13.42 20.40 -10.20
CA ILE A 28 12.41 20.82 -9.22
C ILE A 28 13.05 21.72 -8.14
N ILE A 29 14.23 21.36 -7.62
CA ILE A 29 14.95 22.18 -6.64
C ILE A 29 15.32 23.54 -7.23
N LEU A 30 15.83 23.58 -8.46
CA LEU A 30 16.17 24.84 -9.13
C LEU A 30 14.93 25.70 -9.40
N GLN A 31 13.83 25.11 -9.87
CA GLN A 31 12.56 25.80 -10.07
C GLN A 31 12.01 26.33 -8.74
N PHE A 32 12.09 25.54 -7.68
CA PHE A 32 11.66 25.96 -6.35
C PHE A 32 12.51 27.10 -5.79
N THR A 33 13.83 27.02 -5.91
CA THR A 33 14.76 28.07 -5.47
C THR A 33 14.52 29.39 -6.22
N TRP A 34 14.37 29.31 -7.55
CA TRP A 34 14.03 30.45 -8.38
C TRP A 34 12.69 31.08 -7.99
N LEU A 35 11.67 30.25 -7.76
CA LEU A 35 10.35 30.68 -7.33
C LEU A 35 10.40 31.42 -5.98
N VAL A 36 11.13 30.86 -4.98
CA VAL A 36 11.33 31.50 -3.68
C VAL A 36 12.01 32.86 -3.80
N MET A 37 13.02 32.95 -4.68
CA MET A 37 13.75 34.19 -4.92
C MET A 37 12.85 35.26 -5.55
N VAL A 38 12.07 34.90 -6.56
CA VAL A 38 11.09 35.80 -7.20
C VAL A 38 10.02 36.24 -6.20
N MET A 39 9.52 35.37 -5.38
CA MET A 39 8.51 35.67 -4.36
C MET A 39 9.04 36.61 -3.27
N TYR A 40 10.29 36.43 -2.84
CA TYR A 40 10.93 37.30 -1.89
C TYR A 40 11.04 38.72 -2.45
N GLN A 41 11.53 38.86 -3.70
CA GLN A 41 11.63 40.14 -4.41
C GLN A 41 10.27 40.81 -4.57
N PHE A 42 9.24 40.04 -4.97
CA PHE A 42 7.87 40.53 -5.11
C PHE A 42 7.28 41.04 -3.79
N SER A 43 7.46 40.28 -2.71
CA SER A 43 6.97 40.64 -1.37
C SER A 43 7.58 41.95 -0.84
N TYR A 44 8.82 42.21 -1.19
CA TYR A 44 9.52 43.43 -0.77
C TYR A 44 9.09 44.68 -1.56
N GLN A 45 8.83 44.53 -2.86
CA GLN A 45 8.50 45.67 -3.74
C GLN A 45 7.01 46.06 -3.74
N PHE A 46 6.10 45.16 -3.39
CA PHE A 46 4.66 45.37 -3.54
C PHE A 46 3.88 45.17 -2.23
N THR A 47 3.90 46.18 -1.34
CA THR A 47 3.28 46.12 0.00
C THR A 47 1.77 45.82 -0.05
N TYR A 48 1.01 46.49 -0.91
CA TYR A 48 -0.44 46.25 -1.02
C TYR A 48 -0.77 44.85 -1.60
N ALA A 49 0.01 44.41 -2.58
CA ALA A 49 -0.13 43.07 -3.12
C ALA A 49 0.18 41.98 -2.06
N ASN A 50 1.21 42.22 -1.24
CA ASN A 50 1.54 41.30 -0.14
C ASN A 50 0.43 41.24 0.93
N LEU A 51 -0.17 42.39 1.26
CA LEU A 51 -1.33 42.46 2.17
C LEU A 51 -2.52 41.66 1.60
N ALA A 52 -2.84 41.83 0.32
CA ALA A 52 -3.90 41.12 -0.36
C ALA A 52 -3.65 39.59 -0.35
N ILE A 53 -2.40 39.16 -0.63
CA ILE A 53 -2.02 37.75 -0.59
C ILE A 53 -2.12 37.17 0.83
N ARG A 54 -1.72 37.89 1.87
CA ARG A 54 -1.87 37.46 3.27
C ARG A 54 -3.34 37.31 3.65
N THR A 55 -4.19 38.24 3.24
CA THR A 55 -5.64 38.17 3.45
C THR A 55 -6.23 36.94 2.74
N LEU A 56 -5.83 36.70 1.48
CA LEU A 56 -6.24 35.51 0.74
C LEU A 56 -5.77 34.21 1.43
N ALA A 57 -4.53 34.21 1.97
CA ALA A 57 -4.00 33.06 2.71
C ALA A 57 -4.86 32.73 3.94
N ILE A 58 -5.28 33.74 4.71
CA ILE A 58 -6.18 33.55 5.86
C ILE A 58 -7.53 32.98 5.40
N ILE A 59 -8.11 33.50 4.34
CA ILE A 59 -9.37 33.00 3.78
C ILE A 59 -9.22 31.53 3.36
N VAL A 60 -8.15 31.19 2.64
CA VAL A 60 -7.89 29.81 2.21
C VAL A 60 -7.69 28.88 3.41
N VAL A 61 -6.96 29.31 4.44
CA VAL A 61 -6.81 28.54 5.69
C VAL A 61 -8.16 28.29 6.36
N LEU A 62 -9.02 29.30 6.44
CA LEU A 62 -10.38 29.12 6.98
C LEU A 62 -11.18 28.11 6.16
N VAL A 63 -11.05 28.10 4.84
CA VAL A 63 -11.68 27.10 3.98
C VAL A 63 -11.11 25.70 4.25
N ILE A 64 -9.79 25.56 4.40
CA ILE A 64 -9.12 24.28 4.68
C ILE A 64 -9.61 23.71 6.02
N VAL A 65 -9.63 24.51 7.07
CA VAL A 65 -10.06 24.08 8.42
C VAL A 65 -11.50 23.57 8.42
N ASN A 66 -12.38 24.17 7.60
CA ASN A 66 -13.79 23.76 7.52
C ASN A 66 -14.05 22.55 6.58
N ARG A 67 -13.04 21.99 5.89
CA ARG A 67 -13.22 20.79 5.07
C ARG A 67 -13.30 19.54 5.92
N TRP A 68 -14.02 18.52 5.44
CA TRP A 68 -14.06 17.16 5.98
C TRP A 68 -12.86 16.36 5.45
N THR A 69 -11.68 16.58 6.05
CA THR A 69 -10.44 15.87 5.71
C THR A 69 -9.66 15.61 7.00
N ASN A 70 -8.65 14.73 6.95
CA ASN A 70 -7.82 14.38 8.10
C ASN A 70 -7.23 15.65 8.76
N PRO A 71 -7.39 15.84 10.10
CA PRO A 71 -6.90 17.03 10.82
C PRO A 71 -5.39 17.28 10.66
N ALA A 72 -4.58 16.23 10.59
CA ALA A 72 -3.14 16.37 10.42
C ALA A 72 -2.77 17.02 9.08
N ASN A 73 -3.48 16.65 8.00
CA ASN A 73 -3.30 17.26 6.69
C ASN A 73 -3.69 18.75 6.70
N LYS A 74 -4.80 19.13 7.38
CA LYS A 74 -5.19 20.53 7.56
C LYS A 74 -4.12 21.32 8.29
N LEU A 75 -3.54 20.76 9.37
CA LEU A 75 -2.50 21.40 10.15
C LEU A 75 -1.25 21.65 9.31
N SER A 76 -0.79 20.67 8.56
CA SER A 76 0.38 20.78 7.67
C SER A 76 0.21 21.89 6.64
N TRP A 77 -0.93 21.92 5.93
CA TRP A 77 -1.19 22.97 4.94
C TRP A 77 -1.35 24.35 5.57
N THR A 78 -2.05 24.43 6.72
CA THR A 78 -2.19 25.69 7.46
C THR A 78 -0.83 26.25 7.85
N PHE A 79 0.07 25.41 8.37
CA PHE A 79 1.42 25.81 8.73
C PHE A 79 2.21 26.35 7.53
N ILE A 80 2.23 25.63 6.40
CA ILE A 80 2.94 26.03 5.19
C ILE A 80 2.40 27.35 4.63
N ILE A 81 1.08 27.51 4.57
CA ILE A 81 0.43 28.71 4.01
C ILE A 81 0.69 29.92 4.89
N LEU A 82 0.62 29.78 6.22
CA LEU A 82 0.85 30.93 7.12
C LEU A 82 2.34 31.28 7.24
N LEU A 83 3.24 30.29 7.18
CA LEU A 83 4.69 30.52 7.21
C LEU A 83 5.17 31.27 5.95
N SER A 84 4.66 30.90 4.79
CA SER A 84 5.03 31.50 3.50
C SER A 84 3.79 31.65 2.60
N PRO A 85 3.00 32.76 2.75
CA PRO A 85 1.71 32.88 2.09
C PRO A 85 1.74 32.69 0.57
N VAL A 86 2.70 33.33 -0.10
CA VAL A 86 2.81 33.25 -1.58
C VAL A 86 3.13 31.83 -2.01
N LEU A 87 4.19 31.23 -1.43
CA LEU A 87 4.64 29.88 -1.76
C LEU A 87 3.63 28.84 -1.29
N GLY A 88 3.12 28.98 -0.07
CA GLY A 88 2.16 28.04 0.51
C GLY A 88 0.85 27.98 -0.28
N LEU A 89 0.31 29.11 -0.71
CA LEU A 89 -0.87 29.15 -1.58
C LEU A 89 -0.60 28.47 -2.93
N LEU A 90 0.57 28.71 -3.53
CA LEU A 90 0.93 28.08 -4.80
C LEU A 90 1.07 26.56 -4.64
N LEU A 91 1.79 26.10 -3.61
CA LEU A 91 1.93 24.67 -3.32
C LEU A 91 0.57 24.04 -3.04
N TYR A 92 -0.29 24.74 -2.28
CA TYR A 92 -1.63 24.24 -2.00
C TYR A 92 -2.51 24.17 -3.26
N MET A 93 -2.40 25.11 -4.20
CA MET A 93 -3.10 25.03 -5.49
C MET A 93 -2.65 23.83 -6.33
N ILE A 94 -1.36 23.49 -6.25
CA ILE A 94 -0.78 22.39 -7.03
C ILE A 94 -1.01 21.04 -6.35
N PHE A 95 -0.83 20.95 -5.03
CA PHE A 95 -0.78 19.68 -4.28
C PHE A 95 -1.88 19.52 -3.23
N GLY A 96 -2.56 20.56 -2.83
CA GLY A 96 -3.53 20.55 -1.72
C GLY A 96 -4.92 20.04 -2.10
N ARG A 97 -5.19 19.82 -3.38
CA ARG A 97 -6.48 19.35 -3.87
C ARG A 97 -6.29 17.99 -4.53
N SER A 98 -6.73 16.92 -3.88
CA SER A 98 -6.76 15.57 -4.45
C SER A 98 -7.95 15.33 -5.39
N SER A 99 -8.68 16.38 -5.80
CA SER A 99 -9.85 16.22 -6.66
C SER A 99 -9.45 15.79 -8.08
N LEU A 100 -9.98 14.67 -8.49
CA LEU A 100 -9.96 14.22 -9.88
C LEU A 100 -10.60 15.27 -10.79
N THR A 101 -10.20 15.28 -12.06
CA THR A 101 -10.99 16.02 -13.05
C THR A 101 -12.39 15.42 -13.12
N LYS A 102 -13.40 16.24 -13.40
CA LYS A 102 -14.79 15.79 -13.53
C LYS A 102 -14.91 14.59 -14.48
N LYS A 103 -14.19 14.62 -15.59
CA LYS A 103 -14.16 13.53 -16.58
C LYS A 103 -13.57 12.23 -16.00
N THR A 104 -12.53 12.32 -15.18
CA THR A 104 -11.92 11.15 -14.54
C THR A 104 -12.86 10.56 -13.49
N GLN A 105 -13.54 11.42 -12.72
CA GLN A 105 -14.51 11.00 -11.72
C GLN A 105 -15.72 10.30 -12.35
N GLU A 106 -16.35 10.90 -13.37
CA GLU A 106 -17.47 10.29 -14.11
C GLU A 106 -17.11 8.91 -14.67
N ARG A 107 -15.88 8.76 -15.10
CA ARG A 107 -15.37 7.49 -15.59
C ARG A 107 -15.19 6.46 -14.48
N MET A 108 -14.58 6.82 -13.36
CA MET A 108 -14.47 5.92 -12.20
C MET A 108 -15.85 5.50 -11.71
N ASP A 109 -16.81 6.42 -11.65
CA ASP A 109 -18.21 6.11 -11.28
C ASP A 109 -18.87 5.14 -12.27
N SER A 110 -18.51 5.20 -13.56
CA SER A 110 -18.97 4.21 -14.54
C SER A 110 -18.39 2.82 -14.29
N ILE A 111 -17.06 2.75 -14.07
CA ILE A 111 -16.35 1.51 -13.77
C ILE A 111 -16.88 0.90 -12.47
N ASN A 112 -17.03 1.71 -11.41
CA ASN A 112 -17.55 1.26 -10.11
C ASN A 112 -18.97 0.68 -10.21
N ARG A 113 -19.83 1.23 -11.09
CA ARG A 113 -21.16 0.65 -11.36
C ARG A 113 -21.08 -0.71 -12.04
N GLU A 114 -20.17 -0.88 -13.01
CA GLU A 114 -19.93 -2.17 -13.66
C GLU A 114 -19.40 -3.21 -12.67
N VAL A 115 -18.42 -2.81 -11.84
CA VAL A 115 -17.84 -3.64 -10.76
C VAL A 115 -18.93 -4.07 -9.76
N SER A 116 -19.74 -3.14 -9.27
CA SER A 116 -20.82 -3.42 -8.30
C SER A 116 -21.87 -4.40 -8.87
N ALA A 117 -22.11 -4.36 -10.17
CA ALA A 117 -23.01 -5.30 -10.84
C ALA A 117 -22.44 -6.73 -10.94
N CYS A 118 -21.11 -6.88 -10.84
CA CYS A 118 -20.41 -8.16 -10.92
C CYS A 118 -20.15 -8.80 -9.56
N LEU A 119 -20.07 -8.00 -8.49
CA LEU A 119 -19.77 -8.44 -7.13
C LEU A 119 -21.06 -8.63 -6.31
N TYR A 120 -21.63 -9.83 -6.38
CA TYR A 120 -22.87 -10.15 -5.69
C TYR A 120 -22.60 -10.82 -4.35
N GLN A 121 -23.23 -10.30 -3.29
CA GLN A 121 -23.19 -10.88 -1.95
C GLN A 121 -24.31 -11.91 -1.75
N THR A 122 -23.95 -13.14 -1.48
CA THR A 122 -24.88 -14.21 -1.09
C THR A 122 -25.49 -13.93 0.29
N PRO A 123 -26.81 -13.72 0.42
CA PRO A 123 -27.45 -13.35 1.69
C PRO A 123 -27.27 -14.41 2.80
N GLU A 124 -27.24 -15.68 2.42
CA GLU A 124 -27.12 -16.84 3.31
C GLU A 124 -25.78 -16.80 4.06
N ILE A 125 -24.67 -16.48 3.38
CA ILE A 125 -23.33 -16.39 3.97
C ILE A 125 -23.31 -15.27 5.02
N LYS A 126 -23.88 -14.10 4.73
CA LYS A 126 -24.02 -13.01 5.71
C LYS A 126 -24.84 -13.41 6.93
N LYS A 127 -25.95 -14.13 6.71
CA LYS A 127 -26.81 -14.60 7.81
C LYS A 127 -26.10 -15.59 8.70
N GLN A 128 -25.33 -16.52 8.11
CA GLN A 128 -24.53 -17.49 8.86
C GLN A 128 -23.47 -16.78 9.73
N LEU A 129 -22.65 -15.90 9.13
CA LEU A 129 -21.65 -15.14 9.89
C LEU A 129 -22.28 -14.32 11.02
N LYS A 130 -23.46 -13.69 10.79
CA LYS A 130 -24.17 -12.93 11.81
C LYS A 130 -24.61 -13.77 13.00
N GLN A 131 -24.97 -15.03 12.77
CA GLN A 131 -25.34 -15.96 13.85
C GLN A 131 -24.11 -16.47 14.61
N GLU A 132 -22.97 -16.59 13.92
CA GLU A 132 -21.73 -17.10 14.49
C GLU A 132 -20.97 -16.03 15.29
N ASP A 133 -20.81 -14.82 14.72
CA ASP A 133 -20.10 -13.72 15.36
C ASP A 133 -20.61 -12.37 14.82
N ILE A 134 -21.24 -11.59 15.71
CA ILE A 134 -21.82 -10.30 15.35
C ILE A 134 -20.75 -9.25 15.03
N SER A 135 -19.55 -9.34 15.63
CA SER A 135 -18.45 -8.40 15.40
C SER A 135 -17.83 -8.64 14.02
N ALA A 136 -17.49 -9.89 13.70
CA ALA A 136 -17.01 -10.26 12.38
C ALA A 136 -18.03 -9.93 11.26
N TYR A 137 -19.34 -10.15 11.55
CA TYR A 137 -20.40 -9.75 10.64
C TYR A 137 -20.44 -8.23 10.40
N ARG A 138 -20.32 -7.41 11.44
CA ARG A 138 -20.32 -5.94 11.31
C ARG A 138 -19.12 -5.45 10.49
N GLN A 139 -17.96 -6.05 10.71
CA GLN A 139 -16.77 -5.80 9.90
C GLN A 139 -17.00 -6.15 8.43
N SER A 140 -17.48 -7.37 8.17
CA SER A 140 -17.79 -7.81 6.81
C SER A 140 -18.89 -6.97 6.16
N LYS A 141 -19.90 -6.57 6.93
CA LYS A 141 -20.97 -5.68 6.45
C LYS A 141 -20.40 -4.33 6.00
N TYR A 142 -19.49 -3.74 6.80
CA TYR A 142 -18.81 -2.50 6.43
C TYR A 142 -18.09 -2.64 5.09
N VAL A 143 -17.23 -3.67 4.93
CA VAL A 143 -16.49 -3.91 3.69
C VAL A 143 -17.43 -4.09 2.49
N ASN A 144 -18.53 -4.82 2.67
CA ASN A 144 -19.47 -5.03 1.57
C ASN A 144 -20.26 -3.77 1.21
N ASP A 145 -20.72 -3.00 2.19
CA ASP A 145 -21.62 -1.88 1.96
C ASP A 145 -20.89 -0.61 1.52
N TRP A 146 -19.61 -0.44 1.91
CA TRP A 146 -18.82 0.75 1.63
C TRP A 146 -17.70 0.53 0.62
N ALA A 147 -17.08 -0.65 0.60
CA ALA A 147 -16.06 -1.00 -0.41
C ALA A 147 -16.61 -1.88 -1.55
N GLY A 148 -17.84 -2.38 -1.46
CA GLY A 148 -18.49 -3.15 -2.53
C GLY A 148 -18.04 -4.61 -2.64
N PHE A 149 -17.19 -5.12 -1.76
CA PHE A 149 -16.65 -6.48 -1.87
C PHE A 149 -17.43 -7.50 -1.04
N PRO A 150 -17.89 -8.62 -1.64
CA PRO A 150 -18.67 -9.63 -0.95
C PRO A 150 -17.81 -10.56 -0.08
N LEU A 151 -18.47 -11.17 0.92
CA LEU A 151 -17.93 -12.21 1.78
C LEU A 151 -18.12 -13.59 1.14
N TYR A 152 -17.10 -14.44 1.23
CA TYR A 152 -17.09 -15.80 0.72
C TYR A 152 -16.81 -16.81 1.82
N CYS A 153 -17.35 -18.05 1.68
CA CYS A 153 -17.02 -19.19 2.55
C CYS A 153 -16.41 -20.38 1.76
N ASN A 154 -16.51 -20.36 0.43
CA ASN A 154 -16.02 -21.43 -0.45
C ASN A 154 -14.62 -21.09 -0.97
N THR A 155 -13.66 -20.90 -0.07
CA THR A 155 -12.29 -20.51 -0.45
C THR A 155 -11.32 -21.04 0.59
N SER A 156 -10.35 -21.83 0.17
CA SER A 156 -9.25 -22.24 1.03
C SER A 156 -8.15 -21.20 1.08
N THR A 157 -7.45 -21.14 2.21
CA THR A 157 -6.41 -20.18 2.48
C THR A 157 -5.08 -20.85 2.81
N LYS A 158 -3.96 -20.28 2.32
CA LYS A 158 -2.60 -20.65 2.73
C LYS A 158 -1.79 -19.40 2.98
N TYR A 159 -1.29 -19.24 4.19
CA TYR A 159 -0.40 -18.15 4.56
C TYR A 159 1.06 -18.50 4.22
N TYR A 160 1.83 -17.48 3.83
CA TYR A 160 3.28 -17.58 3.62
C TYR A 160 3.99 -16.56 4.51
N ARG A 161 4.96 -17.05 5.27
CA ARG A 161 5.76 -16.22 6.18
C ARG A 161 6.90 -15.46 5.49
N CYS A 162 7.18 -15.79 4.23
CA CYS A 162 8.24 -15.16 3.43
C CYS A 162 8.03 -15.40 1.93
N GLY A 163 8.78 -14.64 1.10
CA GLY A 163 8.70 -14.79 -0.35
C GLY A 163 9.28 -16.08 -0.88
N GLU A 164 10.29 -16.65 -0.20
CA GLU A 164 10.90 -17.92 -0.56
C GLU A 164 9.92 -19.08 -0.51
N GLU A 165 8.93 -19.03 0.39
CA GLU A 165 7.86 -20.04 0.46
C GLU A 165 6.77 -19.79 -0.58
N MET A 166 6.45 -18.52 -0.89
CA MET A 166 5.38 -18.17 -1.81
C MET A 166 5.78 -18.32 -3.29
N PHE A 167 7.00 -17.95 -3.64
CA PHE A 167 7.46 -17.90 -5.02
C PHE A 167 7.39 -19.25 -5.76
N PRO A 168 7.84 -20.39 -5.19
CA PRO A 168 7.70 -21.70 -5.84
C PRO A 168 6.23 -22.05 -6.15
N ASP A 169 5.31 -21.77 -5.23
CA ASP A 169 3.89 -22.04 -5.43
C ASP A 169 3.31 -21.13 -6.55
N MET A 170 3.76 -19.87 -6.66
CA MET A 170 3.37 -18.99 -7.76
C MET A 170 3.78 -19.58 -9.11
N LEU A 171 5.02 -20.09 -9.25
CA LEU A 171 5.49 -20.71 -10.49
C LEU A 171 4.66 -21.95 -10.85
N VAL A 172 4.35 -22.80 -9.85
CA VAL A 172 3.51 -24.00 -10.05
C VAL A 172 2.12 -23.63 -10.55
N GLU A 173 1.50 -22.57 -10.01
CA GLU A 173 0.17 -22.14 -10.46
C GLU A 173 0.21 -21.50 -11.85
N LEU A 174 1.26 -20.74 -12.21
CA LEU A 174 1.44 -20.22 -13.57
C LEU A 174 1.51 -21.36 -14.61
N GLU A 175 2.22 -22.43 -14.29
CA GLU A 175 2.34 -23.60 -15.18
C GLU A 175 0.98 -24.28 -15.43
N LYS A 176 0.08 -24.24 -14.48
CA LYS A 176 -1.26 -24.85 -14.58
C LYS A 176 -2.26 -23.99 -15.37
N ALA A 177 -1.93 -22.72 -15.64
CA ALA A 177 -2.84 -21.78 -16.31
C ALA A 177 -3.31 -22.29 -17.68
N LYS A 178 -4.63 -22.17 -17.93
CA LYS A 178 -5.28 -22.61 -19.17
C LYS A 178 -6.07 -21.50 -19.88
N HIS A 179 -6.56 -20.51 -19.15
CA HIS A 179 -7.47 -19.48 -19.67
C HIS A 179 -6.88 -18.10 -19.58
N PHE A 180 -6.49 -17.66 -18.38
CA PHE A 180 -5.91 -16.34 -18.18
C PHE A 180 -4.97 -16.25 -16.98
N ILE A 181 -4.03 -15.30 -17.07
CA ILE A 181 -3.10 -14.91 -16.00
C ILE A 181 -3.13 -13.40 -15.89
N PHE A 182 -3.46 -12.88 -14.69
CA PHE A 182 -3.49 -11.45 -14.39
C PHE A 182 -2.51 -11.12 -13.27
N LEU A 183 -1.60 -10.20 -13.54
CA LEU A 183 -0.56 -9.76 -12.61
C LEU A 183 -0.60 -8.24 -12.47
N GLU A 184 -0.62 -7.74 -11.22
CA GLU A 184 -0.58 -6.31 -10.91
C GLU A 184 0.37 -6.08 -9.74
N TYR A 185 1.43 -5.28 -9.96
CA TYR A 185 2.48 -5.10 -8.97
C TYR A 185 3.01 -3.66 -8.94
N PHE A 186 3.35 -3.19 -7.74
CA PHE A 186 3.96 -1.87 -7.54
C PHE A 186 5.43 -1.85 -7.99
N ILE A 187 6.22 -2.84 -7.55
CA ILE A 187 7.63 -2.99 -7.94
C ILE A 187 7.81 -4.26 -8.76
N VAL A 188 8.48 -4.08 -9.89
CA VAL A 188 9.02 -5.17 -10.71
C VAL A 188 10.48 -4.84 -10.95
N ASP A 189 11.38 -5.78 -10.69
CA ASP A 189 12.82 -5.65 -10.93
C ASP A 189 13.36 -6.85 -11.71
N LEU A 190 14.30 -6.58 -12.60
CA LEU A 190 14.97 -7.63 -13.36
C LEU A 190 15.81 -8.50 -12.42
N GLY A 191 15.65 -9.80 -12.53
CA GLY A 191 16.34 -10.76 -11.68
C GLY A 191 15.69 -12.13 -11.75
N THR A 192 16.19 -13.06 -10.94
CA THR A 192 15.75 -14.46 -10.98
C THR A 192 14.25 -14.63 -10.79
N MET A 193 13.65 -13.88 -9.85
CA MET A 193 12.22 -14.00 -9.57
C MET A 193 11.38 -13.58 -10.79
N PHE A 194 11.62 -12.37 -11.31
CA PHE A 194 10.80 -11.85 -12.39
C PHE A 194 11.10 -12.52 -13.73
N ASP A 195 12.37 -12.82 -14.03
CA ASP A 195 12.75 -13.47 -15.28
C ASP A 195 12.13 -14.87 -15.39
N SER A 196 12.12 -15.66 -14.30
CA SER A 196 11.44 -16.96 -14.26
C SER A 196 9.93 -16.86 -14.53
N ILE A 197 9.28 -15.82 -13.95
CA ILE A 197 7.86 -15.54 -14.22
C ILE A 197 7.65 -15.19 -15.69
N VAL A 198 8.44 -14.26 -16.25
CA VAL A 198 8.32 -13.81 -17.65
C VAL A 198 8.50 -14.96 -18.63
N GLU A 199 9.41 -15.90 -18.37
CA GLU A 199 9.61 -17.09 -19.19
C GLU A 199 8.34 -17.92 -19.30
N ILE A 200 7.66 -18.16 -18.18
CA ILE A 200 6.39 -18.90 -18.16
C ILE A 200 5.29 -18.08 -18.83
N LEU A 201 5.19 -16.77 -18.56
CA LEU A 201 4.17 -15.90 -19.16
C LEU A 201 4.28 -15.86 -20.68
N GLU A 202 5.51 -15.76 -21.23
CA GLU A 202 5.77 -15.77 -22.67
C GLU A 202 5.32 -17.09 -23.30
N ARG A 203 5.62 -18.22 -22.67
CA ARG A 203 5.21 -19.54 -23.14
C ARG A 203 3.69 -19.70 -23.08
N LYS A 204 3.05 -19.34 -21.96
CA LYS A 204 1.59 -19.40 -21.79
C LYS A 204 0.84 -18.50 -22.78
N SER A 205 1.38 -17.33 -23.08
CA SER A 205 0.82 -16.45 -24.12
C SER A 205 0.86 -17.11 -25.51
N LYS A 206 1.95 -17.82 -25.86
CA LYS A 206 2.05 -18.59 -27.10
C LYS A 206 1.10 -19.80 -27.15
N GLU A 207 0.74 -20.36 -25.98
CA GLU A 207 -0.27 -21.42 -25.82
C GLU A 207 -1.72 -20.89 -25.94
N GLY A 208 -1.91 -19.55 -26.08
CA GLY A 208 -3.21 -18.93 -26.22
C GLY A 208 -3.87 -18.48 -24.92
N VAL A 209 -3.16 -18.54 -23.79
CA VAL A 209 -3.63 -18.00 -22.50
C VAL A 209 -3.64 -16.46 -22.56
N ASP A 210 -4.69 -15.82 -22.03
CA ASP A 210 -4.78 -14.36 -21.93
C ASP A 210 -3.89 -13.86 -20.77
N VAL A 211 -2.66 -13.43 -21.10
CA VAL A 211 -1.67 -12.97 -20.13
C VAL A 211 -1.65 -11.45 -20.07
N ARG A 212 -1.96 -10.88 -18.88
CA ARG A 212 -1.97 -9.43 -18.64
C ARG A 212 -1.10 -9.06 -17.45
N LEU A 213 -0.34 -7.98 -17.58
CA LEU A 213 0.50 -7.44 -16.52
C LEU A 213 0.32 -5.93 -16.42
N ILE A 214 0.08 -5.45 -15.19
CA ILE A 214 0.11 -4.04 -14.82
C ILE A 214 1.27 -3.81 -13.86
N TYR A 215 2.04 -2.75 -14.05
CA TYR A 215 2.99 -2.28 -13.05
C TYR A 215 2.93 -0.75 -12.88
N ASP A 216 3.28 -0.28 -11.67
CA ASP A 216 3.37 1.14 -11.39
C ASP A 216 4.66 1.74 -11.96
N ASP A 217 4.56 2.83 -12.76
CA ASP A 217 5.72 3.40 -13.44
C ASP A 217 6.73 4.04 -12.48
N ILE A 218 6.27 4.66 -11.37
CA ILE A 218 7.17 5.21 -10.34
C ILE A 218 7.79 4.09 -9.49
N GLY A 219 7.01 3.07 -9.13
CA GLY A 219 7.51 1.91 -8.41
C GLY A 219 8.64 1.21 -9.16
N CYS A 220 8.60 1.24 -10.51
CA CYS A 220 9.59 0.60 -11.38
C CYS A 220 10.60 1.55 -12.04
N ILE A 221 10.62 2.84 -11.69
CA ILE A 221 11.44 3.85 -12.38
C ILE A 221 12.95 3.60 -12.30
N ASN A 222 13.39 2.96 -11.21
CA ASN A 222 14.81 2.64 -10.99
C ASN A 222 15.14 1.16 -11.22
N THR A 223 14.14 0.31 -11.47
CA THR A 223 14.29 -1.15 -11.57
C THR A 223 14.13 -1.66 -13.00
N LEU A 224 13.29 -0.99 -13.79
CA LEU A 224 13.06 -1.37 -15.17
C LEU A 224 13.61 -0.34 -16.18
N PRO A 225 14.10 -0.78 -17.36
CA PRO A 225 14.42 0.11 -18.46
C PRO A 225 13.22 0.93 -18.92
N PRO A 226 13.42 2.14 -19.47
CA PRO A 226 12.34 2.94 -20.04
C PRO A 226 11.51 2.18 -21.07
N LYS A 227 10.17 2.25 -20.94
CA LYS A 227 9.22 1.60 -21.86
C LYS A 227 9.32 0.07 -21.87
N TYR A 228 9.69 -0.55 -20.75
CA TYR A 228 9.84 -2.01 -20.65
C TYR A 228 8.54 -2.75 -21.00
N TYR A 229 7.36 -2.14 -20.81
CA TYR A 229 6.08 -2.69 -21.25
C TYR A 229 6.08 -3.10 -22.73
N LYS A 230 6.80 -2.38 -23.62
CA LYS A 230 6.93 -2.76 -25.04
C LYS A 230 7.71 -4.05 -25.24
N ILE A 231 8.71 -4.30 -24.41
CA ILE A 231 9.49 -5.55 -24.46
C ILE A 231 8.57 -6.72 -24.09
N LEU A 232 7.74 -6.57 -23.05
CA LEU A 232 6.76 -7.58 -22.66
C LEU A 232 5.67 -7.78 -23.74
N GLN A 233 5.20 -6.70 -24.35
CA GLN A 233 4.22 -6.78 -25.46
C GLN A 233 4.80 -7.53 -26.67
N ASN A 234 6.08 -7.34 -27.00
CA ASN A 234 6.75 -8.10 -28.08
C ASN A 234 6.89 -9.60 -27.76
N LYS A 235 6.79 -10.00 -26.49
CA LYS A 235 6.74 -11.39 -26.03
C LYS A 235 5.31 -11.98 -26.02
N GLY A 236 4.31 -11.20 -26.46
CA GLY A 236 2.90 -11.59 -26.46
C GLY A 236 2.15 -11.30 -25.15
N ILE A 237 2.81 -10.73 -24.16
CA ILE A 237 2.20 -10.37 -22.88
C ILE A 237 1.52 -9.02 -23.00
N LYS A 238 0.20 -8.93 -22.78
CA LYS A 238 -0.51 -7.64 -22.71
C LYS A 238 -0.03 -6.90 -21.48
N CYS A 239 0.70 -5.80 -21.64
CA CYS A 239 1.29 -5.05 -20.55
C CYS A 239 0.87 -3.58 -20.58
N ALA A 240 0.48 -3.05 -19.42
CA ALA A 240 0.12 -1.66 -19.21
C ALA A 240 0.87 -1.08 -18.00
N THR A 241 1.11 0.25 -18.01
CA THR A 241 1.75 0.95 -16.89
C THR A 241 0.76 1.86 -16.21
N PHE A 242 0.66 1.75 -14.88
CA PHE A 242 -0.17 2.66 -14.11
C PHE A 242 0.55 4.01 -13.94
N ASN A 243 -0.19 5.08 -14.20
CA ASN A 243 0.18 6.48 -13.97
C ASN A 243 1.63 6.81 -14.39
N PRO A 244 1.93 6.76 -15.71
CA PRO A 244 3.28 6.97 -16.23
C PRO A 244 3.86 8.30 -15.76
N PHE A 245 5.11 8.25 -15.28
CA PHE A 245 5.80 9.42 -14.77
C PHE A 245 5.98 10.48 -15.86
N ARG A 246 5.37 11.64 -15.65
CA ARG A 246 5.56 12.84 -16.45
C ARG A 246 6.18 13.91 -15.57
N PRO A 247 7.20 14.66 -16.02
CA PRO A 247 7.83 15.72 -15.23
C PRO A 247 6.95 16.97 -15.17
N ILE A 248 5.68 16.80 -14.78
CA ILE A 248 4.69 17.85 -14.58
C ILE A 248 4.23 17.72 -13.13
N MET A 249 4.28 18.82 -12.36
CA MET A 249 3.74 18.85 -11.01
C MET A 249 2.21 18.65 -11.07
N SER A 250 1.74 17.49 -10.68
CA SER A 250 0.32 17.14 -10.62
C SER A 250 0.05 16.27 -9.39
N VAL A 251 -1.03 16.58 -8.70
CA VAL A 251 -1.50 15.82 -7.52
C VAL A 251 -1.79 14.35 -7.86
N ILE A 252 -2.31 14.08 -9.06
CA ILE A 252 -2.61 12.72 -9.54
C ILE A 252 -1.35 11.84 -9.56
N MET A 253 -0.16 12.44 -9.67
CA MET A 253 1.12 11.71 -9.60
C MET A 253 1.39 11.09 -8.22
N ASN A 254 0.73 11.56 -7.14
CA ASN A 254 0.87 10.99 -5.80
C ASN A 254 0.06 9.70 -5.62
N ASN A 255 -1.02 9.52 -6.38
CA ASN A 255 -1.81 8.29 -6.33
C ASN A 255 -1.05 7.19 -7.05
N ARG A 256 -0.65 6.16 -6.30
CA ARG A 256 0.12 5.03 -6.83
C ARG A 256 -0.67 3.74 -6.69
N ASP A 257 -0.44 2.82 -7.59
CA ASP A 257 -0.99 1.47 -7.50
C ASP A 257 -0.02 0.60 -6.69
N HIS A 258 -0.33 0.47 -5.38
CA HIS A 258 0.50 -0.31 -4.46
C HIS A 258 -0.01 -1.73 -4.25
N ARG A 259 -1.02 -2.16 -5.00
CA ARG A 259 -1.58 -3.51 -4.93
C ARG A 259 -0.59 -4.55 -5.44
N LYS A 260 -0.73 -5.78 -4.96
CA LYS A 260 -0.03 -6.96 -5.45
C LYS A 260 -1.10 -8.01 -5.68
N ILE A 261 -1.49 -8.17 -6.93
CA ILE A 261 -2.54 -9.09 -7.35
C ILE A 261 -1.94 -10.07 -8.35
N PHE A 262 -2.12 -11.34 -8.08
CA PHE A 262 -1.72 -12.43 -8.94
C PHE A 262 -2.91 -13.38 -9.04
N VAL A 263 -3.47 -13.55 -10.22
CA VAL A 263 -4.64 -14.39 -10.46
C VAL A 263 -4.38 -15.35 -11.61
N VAL A 264 -4.71 -16.62 -11.40
CA VAL A 264 -4.68 -17.68 -12.42
C VAL A 264 -6.06 -18.28 -12.58
N ASP A 265 -6.62 -18.21 -13.78
CA ASP A 265 -7.89 -18.79 -14.21
C ASP A 265 -9.09 -18.43 -13.32
N GLY A 266 -9.01 -17.34 -12.55
CA GLY A 266 -10.03 -16.95 -11.56
C GLY A 266 -10.20 -17.94 -10.41
N LYS A 267 -9.33 -18.95 -10.31
CA LYS A 267 -9.38 -20.04 -9.35
C LYS A 267 -8.40 -19.85 -8.20
N VAL A 268 -7.16 -19.46 -8.51
CA VAL A 268 -6.10 -19.23 -7.54
C VAL A 268 -5.66 -17.77 -7.60
N GLY A 269 -5.54 -17.15 -6.43
CA GLY A 269 -5.05 -15.79 -6.28
C GLY A 269 -4.00 -15.69 -5.19
N PHE A 270 -3.00 -14.82 -5.39
CA PHE A 270 -2.01 -14.46 -4.38
C PHE A 270 -2.02 -12.95 -4.18
N THR A 271 -1.85 -12.54 -2.92
CA THR A 271 -1.65 -11.14 -2.53
C THR A 271 -0.80 -11.05 -1.26
N GLY A 272 -0.45 -9.84 -0.86
CA GLY A 272 0.37 -9.58 0.33
C GLY A 272 1.30 -8.39 0.15
N GLY A 273 2.44 -8.38 0.85
CA GLY A 273 3.46 -7.34 0.75
C GLY A 273 4.50 -7.58 -0.35
N ILE A 274 4.60 -8.82 -0.85
CA ILE A 274 5.66 -9.32 -1.74
C ILE A 274 5.52 -8.73 -3.14
N ASN A 275 6.55 -8.02 -3.62
CA ASN A 275 6.67 -7.57 -5.01
C ASN A 275 7.49 -8.56 -5.86
N LEU A 276 7.67 -8.27 -7.16
CA LEU A 276 8.41 -9.13 -8.08
C LEU A 276 9.88 -8.66 -8.21
N ALA A 277 10.68 -8.92 -7.17
CA ALA A 277 12.09 -8.59 -7.14
C ALA A 277 12.87 -9.55 -6.23
N ASP A 278 14.15 -9.75 -6.51
CA ASP A 278 15.00 -10.75 -5.84
C ASP A 278 15.21 -10.50 -4.35
N GLU A 279 15.07 -9.25 -3.86
CA GLU A 279 15.09 -8.97 -2.42
C GLU A 279 13.93 -9.60 -1.66
N TYR A 280 12.75 -9.72 -2.27
CA TYR A 280 11.57 -10.32 -1.62
C TYR A 280 11.67 -11.84 -1.44
N ILE A 281 12.58 -12.49 -2.17
CA ILE A 281 12.91 -13.91 -2.02
C ILE A 281 14.32 -14.14 -1.46
N ASN A 282 14.90 -13.11 -0.83
CA ASN A 282 16.22 -13.10 -0.19
C ASN A 282 17.40 -13.57 -1.07
N ARG A 283 17.28 -13.47 -2.40
CA ARG A 283 18.38 -13.67 -3.33
C ARG A 283 19.27 -12.44 -3.50
N ALA A 284 18.76 -11.27 -3.13
CA ALA A 284 19.53 -10.03 -3.05
C ALA A 284 19.42 -9.45 -1.64
N SER A 285 20.54 -9.35 -0.91
CA SER A 285 20.55 -8.77 0.43
C SER A 285 20.86 -7.28 0.38
N ARG A 286 19.87 -6.44 0.72
CA ARG A 286 20.03 -4.97 0.83
C ARG A 286 19.98 -4.48 2.27
N PHE A 287 19.10 -5.05 3.10
CA PHE A 287 18.78 -4.59 4.45
C PHE A 287 18.68 -5.77 5.44
N GLY A 288 19.64 -6.69 5.39
CA GLY A 288 19.57 -7.96 6.11
C GLY A 288 18.57 -8.93 5.50
N TYR A 289 17.96 -9.77 6.31
CA TYR A 289 16.89 -10.67 5.87
C TYR A 289 15.62 -9.87 5.60
N TRP A 290 15.07 -10.02 4.39
CA TRP A 290 13.81 -9.39 3.99
C TRP A 290 12.63 -10.29 4.37
N LYS A 291 11.91 -9.90 5.42
CA LYS A 291 10.72 -10.60 5.86
C LYS A 291 9.48 -9.92 5.27
N ASP A 292 8.72 -10.68 4.50
CA ASP A 292 7.43 -10.24 3.99
C ASP A 292 6.40 -11.35 4.18
N THR A 293 5.13 -11.06 3.92
CA THR A 293 4.05 -12.03 4.06
C THR A 293 3.16 -12.04 2.82
N GLY A 294 2.61 -13.21 2.53
CA GLY A 294 1.65 -13.40 1.47
C GLY A 294 0.54 -14.35 1.86
N ILE A 295 -0.53 -14.32 1.08
CA ILE A 295 -1.65 -15.24 1.21
C ILE A 295 -2.06 -15.76 -0.16
N ARG A 296 -2.29 -17.06 -0.25
CA ARG A 296 -2.89 -17.72 -1.40
C ARG A 296 -4.34 -18.03 -1.07
N LEU A 297 -5.21 -17.68 -1.99
CA LEU A 297 -6.62 -18.03 -1.99
C LEU A 297 -6.86 -19.03 -3.11
N GLU A 298 -7.63 -20.08 -2.85
CA GLU A 298 -8.15 -20.96 -3.89
C GLU A 298 -9.65 -21.13 -3.70
N GLY A 299 -10.43 -20.53 -4.58
CA GLY A 299 -11.88 -20.59 -4.49
C GLY A 299 -12.59 -19.33 -5.01
N GLU A 300 -13.85 -19.19 -4.59
CA GLU A 300 -14.74 -18.14 -5.09
C GLU A 300 -14.27 -16.71 -4.75
N ALA A 301 -13.55 -16.52 -3.65
CA ALA A 301 -13.04 -15.20 -3.26
C ALA A 301 -12.01 -14.62 -4.24
N VAL A 302 -11.37 -15.45 -5.09
CA VAL A 302 -10.47 -15.00 -6.15
C VAL A 302 -11.20 -14.13 -7.17
N TRP A 303 -12.54 -14.27 -7.26
CA TRP A 303 -13.35 -13.41 -8.11
C TRP A 303 -13.21 -11.92 -7.75
N SER A 304 -13.21 -11.57 -6.47
CA SER A 304 -12.97 -10.18 -6.05
C SER A 304 -11.60 -9.67 -6.53
N MET A 305 -10.54 -10.49 -6.44
CA MET A 305 -9.21 -10.13 -6.93
C MET A 305 -9.17 -9.97 -8.45
N THR A 306 -9.89 -10.84 -9.17
CA THR A 306 -10.03 -10.77 -10.63
C THR A 306 -10.71 -9.47 -11.05
N VAL A 307 -11.78 -9.08 -10.37
CA VAL A 307 -12.51 -7.84 -10.62
C VAL A 307 -11.65 -6.61 -10.31
N MET A 308 -10.89 -6.61 -9.20
CA MET A 308 -9.94 -5.53 -8.87
C MET A 308 -8.92 -5.30 -9.98
N PHE A 309 -8.36 -6.38 -10.53
CA PHE A 309 -7.43 -6.28 -11.66
C PHE A 309 -8.11 -5.72 -12.92
N LEU A 310 -9.27 -6.23 -13.27
CA LEU A 310 -10.01 -5.80 -14.48
C LEU A 310 -10.47 -4.34 -14.37
N GLU A 311 -10.87 -3.89 -13.19
CA GLU A 311 -11.16 -2.49 -12.89
C GLU A 311 -9.99 -1.59 -13.27
N MET A 312 -8.79 -1.90 -12.76
CA MET A 312 -7.58 -1.12 -13.06
C MET A 312 -7.17 -1.25 -14.53
N TRP A 313 -7.29 -2.45 -15.12
CA TRP A 313 -7.03 -2.68 -16.53
C TRP A 313 -7.92 -1.81 -17.42
N ASN A 314 -9.22 -1.79 -17.16
CA ASN A 314 -10.18 -0.96 -17.90
C ASN A 314 -9.94 0.54 -17.67
N TYR A 315 -9.57 0.93 -16.46
CA TYR A 315 -9.20 2.31 -16.15
C TYR A 315 -7.99 2.77 -16.97
N ILE A 316 -6.91 2.00 -17.02
CA ILE A 316 -5.67 2.37 -17.73
C ILE A 316 -5.88 2.36 -19.25
N ASN A 317 -6.47 1.29 -19.79
CA ASN A 317 -6.55 1.06 -21.24
C ASN A 317 -7.76 1.74 -21.91
N HIS A 318 -8.60 2.44 -21.14
CA HIS A 318 -9.83 3.03 -21.66
C HIS A 318 -10.75 2.02 -22.35
N SER A 319 -10.79 0.80 -21.83
CA SER A 319 -11.63 -0.30 -22.29
C SER A 319 -12.85 -0.51 -21.38
N SER A 320 -13.84 -1.24 -21.86
CA SER A 320 -14.95 -1.79 -21.09
C SER A 320 -15.12 -3.23 -21.55
N GLU A 321 -14.69 -4.16 -20.71
CA GLU A 321 -14.76 -5.60 -20.99
C GLU A 321 -15.86 -6.23 -20.15
N ASP A 322 -16.51 -7.28 -20.66
CA ASP A 322 -17.46 -8.06 -19.88
C ASP A 322 -16.69 -8.91 -18.86
N TYR A 323 -16.76 -8.53 -17.59
CA TYR A 323 -16.12 -9.22 -16.48
C TYR A 323 -16.58 -10.68 -16.35
N ARG A 324 -17.84 -10.99 -16.76
CA ARG A 324 -18.47 -12.31 -16.56
C ARG A 324 -17.73 -13.46 -17.23
N GLN A 325 -16.99 -13.19 -18.33
CA GLN A 325 -16.19 -14.22 -19.01
C GLN A 325 -15.04 -14.78 -18.14
N PHE A 326 -14.66 -14.06 -17.08
CA PHE A 326 -13.57 -14.44 -16.15
C PHE A 326 -14.09 -15.02 -14.83
N MET A 327 -15.41 -15.23 -14.69
CA MET A 327 -16.00 -15.78 -13.47
C MET A 327 -15.50 -17.21 -13.19
N PRO A 328 -15.21 -17.58 -11.91
CA PRO A 328 -14.72 -18.92 -11.56
C PRO A 328 -15.62 -20.05 -12.06
N GLN A 329 -16.94 -19.86 -12.01
CA GLN A 329 -17.93 -20.87 -12.43
C GLN A 329 -17.86 -21.21 -13.93
N VAL A 330 -17.31 -20.32 -14.74
CA VAL A 330 -17.09 -20.57 -16.18
C VAL A 330 -15.99 -21.61 -16.38
N HIS A 331 -15.00 -21.63 -15.48
CA HIS A 331 -13.79 -22.42 -15.62
C HIS A 331 -13.67 -23.57 -14.61
N GLN A 332 -14.52 -23.63 -13.56
CA GLN A 332 -14.52 -24.69 -12.54
C GLN A 332 -15.94 -25.24 -12.29
N LYS A 333 -16.04 -26.57 -12.41
CA LYS A 333 -17.31 -27.30 -12.21
C LYS A 333 -17.46 -27.95 -10.83
N GLN A 334 -16.37 -28.10 -10.07
CA GLN A 334 -16.39 -28.72 -8.74
C GLN A 334 -16.46 -27.65 -7.65
N PRO A 335 -17.17 -27.92 -6.52
CA PRO A 335 -17.18 -27.00 -5.38
C PRO A 335 -15.77 -26.83 -4.81
N PHE A 336 -15.49 -25.61 -4.33
CA PHE A 336 -14.25 -25.31 -3.63
C PHE A 336 -14.29 -25.74 -2.16
N GLU A 337 -13.13 -25.97 -1.56
CA GLU A 337 -13.00 -26.27 -0.14
C GLU A 337 -13.45 -25.07 0.71
N GLN A 338 -14.15 -25.34 1.81
CA GLN A 338 -14.53 -24.33 2.81
C GLN A 338 -13.41 -24.19 3.85
N ASP A 339 -13.04 -22.94 4.15
CA ASP A 339 -12.02 -22.63 5.16
C ASP A 339 -12.38 -21.30 5.84
N GLY A 340 -13.37 -21.33 6.73
CA GLY A 340 -13.89 -20.13 7.39
C GLY A 340 -14.51 -19.13 6.41
N TYR A 341 -14.27 -17.82 6.65
CA TYR A 341 -14.79 -16.75 5.81
C TYR A 341 -13.65 -15.86 5.32
N VAL A 342 -13.72 -15.49 4.03
CA VAL A 342 -12.70 -14.72 3.35
C VAL A 342 -13.35 -13.57 2.60
N GLN A 343 -12.79 -12.37 2.70
CA GLN A 343 -13.29 -11.18 2.02
C GLN A 343 -12.11 -10.35 1.51
N PRO A 344 -11.65 -10.58 0.25
CA PRO A 344 -10.71 -9.69 -0.38
C PRO A 344 -11.37 -8.32 -0.60
N TYR A 345 -10.62 -7.26 -0.37
CA TYR A 345 -11.09 -5.88 -0.53
C TYR A 345 -10.02 -4.99 -1.17
N SER A 346 -10.44 -3.94 -1.84
CA SER A 346 -9.60 -2.86 -2.34
C SER A 346 -9.87 -1.59 -1.57
N ASP A 347 -8.85 -0.76 -1.46
CA ASP A 347 -8.94 0.63 -1.00
C ASP A 347 -8.53 1.56 -2.15
N THR A 348 -9.23 2.66 -2.33
CA THR A 348 -8.98 3.62 -3.40
C THR A 348 -8.91 5.04 -2.85
N PRO A 349 -7.93 5.86 -3.27
CA PRO A 349 -7.85 7.24 -2.81
C PRO A 349 -8.88 8.16 -3.47
N LEU A 350 -9.84 7.64 -4.26
CA LEU A 350 -10.69 8.42 -5.15
C LEU A 350 -12.13 8.61 -4.65
N ASP A 351 -12.58 7.85 -3.66
CA ASP A 351 -13.96 7.86 -3.15
C ASP A 351 -14.11 8.51 -1.76
N HIS A 352 -13.03 8.94 -1.13
CA HIS A 352 -12.99 9.53 0.21
C HIS A 352 -13.33 8.56 1.36
N GLU A 353 -13.40 7.25 1.10
CA GLU A 353 -13.56 6.23 2.13
C GLU A 353 -12.21 5.55 2.39
N THR A 354 -11.72 5.58 3.62
CA THR A 354 -10.45 4.96 4.02
C THR A 354 -10.70 3.52 4.47
N VAL A 355 -10.97 2.65 3.51
CA VAL A 355 -11.40 1.26 3.79
C VAL A 355 -10.36 0.52 4.62
N GLY A 356 -9.10 0.60 4.25
CA GLY A 356 -8.00 -0.08 4.95
C GLY A 356 -7.85 0.37 6.39
N GLU A 357 -7.88 1.68 6.63
CA GLU A 357 -7.80 2.25 7.97
C GLU A 357 -8.98 1.83 8.83
N ASN A 358 -10.20 1.93 8.31
CA ASN A 358 -11.42 1.56 9.03
C ASN A 358 -11.46 0.07 9.38
N ILE A 359 -10.94 -0.81 8.51
CA ILE A 359 -10.79 -2.23 8.82
C ILE A 359 -9.84 -2.42 10.00
N TYR A 360 -8.69 -1.76 10.00
CA TYR A 360 -7.72 -1.86 11.09
C TYR A 360 -8.25 -1.31 12.40
N LEU A 361 -8.91 -0.14 12.38
CA LEU A 361 -9.55 0.45 13.54
C LEU A 361 -10.63 -0.46 14.13
N ASN A 362 -11.45 -1.07 13.28
CA ASN A 362 -12.48 -2.01 13.72
C ASN A 362 -11.87 -3.25 14.39
N ILE A 363 -10.79 -3.84 13.82
CA ILE A 363 -10.08 -4.99 14.42
C ILE A 363 -9.55 -4.62 15.81
N ILE A 364 -8.86 -3.47 15.95
CA ILE A 364 -8.29 -3.00 17.22
C ILE A 364 -9.38 -2.74 18.27
N ASN A 365 -10.48 -2.10 17.86
CA ASN A 365 -11.54 -1.71 18.77
C ASN A 365 -12.37 -2.89 19.29
N HIS A 366 -12.45 -3.98 18.51
CA HIS A 366 -13.18 -5.19 18.87
C HIS A 366 -12.32 -6.29 19.51
N ALA A 367 -11.01 -6.06 19.65
CA ALA A 367 -10.11 -7.01 20.30
C ALA A 367 -10.50 -7.27 21.76
N GLU A 368 -10.49 -8.55 22.16
CA GLU A 368 -10.83 -9.04 23.50
C GLU A 368 -9.60 -9.51 24.29
N GLN A 369 -8.57 -10.07 23.60
CA GLN A 369 -7.38 -10.63 24.24
C GLN A 369 -6.11 -10.00 23.70
N TYR A 370 -5.91 -9.97 22.37
CA TYR A 370 -4.71 -9.44 21.76
C TYR A 370 -4.90 -8.94 20.32
N VAL A 371 -4.00 -8.04 19.89
CA VAL A 371 -3.79 -7.63 18.51
C VAL A 371 -2.30 -7.65 18.20
N TYR A 372 -1.89 -8.41 17.19
CA TYR A 372 -0.52 -8.47 16.70
C TYR A 372 -0.44 -7.87 15.29
N ILE A 373 0.53 -6.98 15.09
CA ILE A 373 0.63 -6.14 13.90
C ILE A 373 2.04 -6.21 13.32
N PHE A 374 2.14 -6.47 12.02
CA PHE A 374 3.37 -6.27 11.26
C PHE A 374 3.20 -5.07 10.34
N THR A 375 4.16 -4.16 10.35
CA THR A 375 4.19 -3.02 9.42
C THR A 375 5.62 -2.53 9.19
N PRO A 376 6.00 -2.22 7.93
CA PRO A 376 7.31 -1.63 7.64
C PRO A 376 7.43 -0.18 8.12
N TYR A 377 6.29 0.53 8.19
CA TYR A 377 6.23 1.94 8.56
C TYR A 377 5.12 2.16 9.58
N LEU A 378 5.45 2.83 10.69
CA LEU A 378 4.51 3.17 11.75
C LEU A 378 4.39 4.71 11.80
N ILE A 379 3.62 5.27 10.86
CA ILE A 379 3.42 6.71 10.70
C ILE A 379 1.92 6.96 10.72
N ILE A 380 1.35 6.76 11.90
CA ILE A 380 -0.08 6.72 12.14
C ILE A 380 -0.66 8.11 12.46
N ASP A 381 -1.92 8.27 12.16
CA ASP A 381 -2.68 9.43 12.57
C ASP A 381 -3.17 9.35 14.02
N ASN A 382 -3.97 10.32 14.44
CA ASN A 382 -4.46 10.39 15.81
C ASN A 382 -5.49 9.31 16.13
N GLU A 383 -6.32 8.96 15.18
CA GLU A 383 -7.39 7.97 15.31
C GLU A 383 -6.80 6.58 15.58
N MET A 384 -5.79 6.19 14.82
CA MET A 384 -5.06 4.94 14.99
C MET A 384 -4.28 4.94 16.31
N LEU A 385 -3.57 6.04 16.63
CA LEU A 385 -2.84 6.17 17.90
C LEU A 385 -3.77 5.99 19.10
N VAL A 386 -4.91 6.67 19.11
CA VAL A 386 -5.89 6.60 20.21
C VAL A 386 -6.47 5.20 20.33
N SER A 387 -6.81 4.55 19.21
CA SER A 387 -7.36 3.18 19.20
C SER A 387 -6.38 2.16 19.76
N LEU A 388 -5.11 2.18 19.35
CA LEU A 388 -4.05 1.32 19.87
C LEU A 388 -3.81 1.54 21.38
N CYS A 389 -3.72 2.82 21.80
CA CYS A 389 -3.55 3.16 23.20
C CYS A 389 -4.75 2.72 24.05
N ASN A 390 -5.98 2.89 23.58
CA ASN A 390 -7.18 2.47 24.28
C ASN A 390 -7.26 0.94 24.40
N ALA A 391 -6.92 0.20 23.36
CA ALA A 391 -6.86 -1.25 23.41
C ALA A 391 -5.87 -1.72 24.49
N ALA A 392 -4.64 -1.20 24.50
CA ALA A 392 -3.64 -1.55 25.50
C ALA A 392 -4.10 -1.18 26.94
N LYS A 393 -4.71 0.00 27.14
CA LYS A 393 -5.23 0.43 28.45
C LYS A 393 -6.41 -0.40 28.93
N ARG A 394 -7.19 -1.02 28.03
CA ARG A 394 -8.23 -2.00 28.38
C ARG A 394 -7.68 -3.37 28.78
N GLY A 395 -6.35 -3.57 28.72
CA GLY A 395 -5.68 -4.83 29.04
C GLY A 395 -5.46 -5.76 27.85
N ILE A 396 -5.69 -5.31 26.62
CA ILE A 396 -5.42 -6.07 25.39
C ILE A 396 -3.90 -6.12 25.15
N ASP A 397 -3.35 -7.28 24.85
CA ASP A 397 -1.94 -7.45 24.48
C ASP A 397 -1.70 -6.95 23.04
N VAL A 398 -1.37 -5.66 22.91
CA VAL A 398 -1.11 -5.03 21.61
C VAL A 398 0.39 -5.09 21.33
N ARG A 399 0.78 -5.79 20.25
CA ARG A 399 2.18 -5.91 19.81
C ARG A 399 2.34 -5.45 18.37
N ILE A 400 3.35 -4.61 18.13
CA ILE A 400 3.68 -4.08 16.80
C ILE A 400 5.12 -4.43 16.48
N VAL A 401 5.37 -5.03 15.31
CA VAL A 401 6.72 -5.28 14.79
C VAL A 401 7.02 -4.31 13.68
N THR A 402 8.18 -3.67 13.79
CA THR A 402 8.73 -2.72 12.81
C THR A 402 10.14 -3.18 12.39
N PRO A 403 10.74 -2.65 11.31
CA PRO A 403 12.09 -3.03 10.88
C PRO A 403 13.16 -2.71 11.93
N GLY A 404 14.13 -3.61 12.09
CA GLY A 404 15.37 -3.35 12.81
C GLY A 404 16.42 -2.66 11.94
N ILE A 405 16.49 -3.03 10.65
CA ILE A 405 17.35 -2.39 9.64
C ILE A 405 16.46 -1.64 8.64
N PRO A 406 16.52 -0.29 8.58
CA PRO A 406 15.60 0.48 7.74
C PRO A 406 16.03 0.52 6.27
N ASP A 407 15.05 0.57 5.35
CA ASP A 407 15.24 0.88 3.93
C ASP A 407 15.47 2.39 3.69
N LYS A 408 14.80 3.24 4.48
CA LYS A 408 14.83 4.71 4.40
C LYS A 408 15.02 5.32 5.80
N LYS A 409 16.19 5.90 6.05
CA LYS A 409 16.54 6.45 7.38
C LYS A 409 15.55 7.52 7.88
N MET A 410 15.06 8.40 6.99
CA MET A 410 14.11 9.46 7.36
C MET A 410 12.77 8.89 7.83
N VAL A 411 12.23 7.92 7.08
CA VAL A 411 10.98 7.23 7.39
C VAL A 411 11.11 6.43 8.69
N TYR A 412 12.28 5.84 8.93
CA TYR A 412 12.57 5.12 10.18
C TYR A 412 12.60 6.04 11.40
N LEU A 413 13.23 7.23 11.29
CA LEU A 413 13.21 8.22 12.37
C LEU A 413 11.79 8.69 12.67
N LEU A 414 10.96 8.84 11.64
CA LEU A 414 9.56 9.20 11.78
C LEU A 414 8.76 8.06 12.42
N THR A 415 8.98 6.81 12.04
CA THR A 415 8.42 5.61 12.69
C THR A 415 8.76 5.59 14.18
N GLN A 416 10.03 5.79 14.54
CA GLN A 416 10.48 5.81 15.94
C GLN A 416 9.83 6.94 16.75
N SER A 417 9.43 8.04 16.12
CA SER A 417 8.75 9.15 16.81
C SER A 417 7.38 8.78 17.39
N HIS A 418 6.77 7.69 16.90
CA HIS A 418 5.49 7.17 17.40
C HIS A 418 5.67 6.14 18.53
N TYR A 419 6.89 5.71 18.84
CA TYR A 419 7.14 4.69 19.88
C TYR A 419 6.77 5.18 21.28
N GLU A 420 7.29 6.35 21.66
CA GLU A 420 7.11 6.85 23.03
C GLU A 420 5.64 6.97 23.48
N PRO A 421 4.74 7.59 22.69
CA PRO A 421 3.31 7.68 23.09
C PRO A 421 2.63 6.30 23.18
N LEU A 422 2.97 5.36 22.30
CA LEU A 422 2.42 4.00 22.32
C LEU A 422 2.95 3.19 23.52
N LEU A 423 4.25 3.21 23.77
CA LEU A 423 4.87 2.54 24.90
C LEU A 423 4.35 3.05 26.25
N LYS A 424 4.09 4.37 26.39
CA LYS A 424 3.48 4.96 27.59
C LYS A 424 2.09 4.44 27.86
N CYS A 425 1.38 3.98 26.84
CA CYS A 425 0.04 3.42 26.95
C CYS A 425 0.03 1.91 27.18
N GLY A 426 1.19 1.24 27.14
CA GLY A 426 1.31 -0.20 27.34
C GLY A 426 1.33 -1.03 26.05
N VAL A 427 1.36 -0.38 24.88
CA VAL A 427 1.63 -1.08 23.60
C VAL A 427 3.07 -1.57 23.58
N LYS A 428 3.29 -2.82 23.20
CA LYS A 428 4.62 -3.40 23.03
C LYS A 428 5.09 -3.23 21.60
N ILE A 429 6.30 -2.71 21.42
CA ILE A 429 6.89 -2.48 20.09
C ILE A 429 8.16 -3.32 19.99
N TYR A 430 8.29 -4.03 18.89
CA TYR A 430 9.42 -4.88 18.58
C TYR A 430 10.13 -4.39 17.32
N GLN A 431 11.46 -4.40 17.32
CA GLN A 431 12.28 -4.20 16.13
C GLN A 431 12.79 -5.55 15.63
N TYR A 432 12.47 -5.90 14.39
CA TYR A 432 12.91 -7.13 13.76
C TYR A 432 14.41 -7.12 13.49
N THR A 433 15.19 -7.73 14.36
CA THR A 433 16.66 -7.62 14.35
C THR A 433 17.35 -8.30 13.15
N PRO A 434 16.81 -9.41 12.55
CA PRO A 434 17.48 -10.02 11.40
C PRO A 434 17.52 -9.13 10.15
N GLY A 435 16.66 -8.09 10.06
CA GLY A 435 16.67 -7.25 8.89
C GLY A 435 15.47 -6.31 8.73
N PHE A 436 14.94 -6.26 7.53
CA PHE A 436 13.80 -5.41 7.17
C PHE A 436 12.51 -6.21 7.10
N ILE A 437 11.55 -5.92 7.99
CA ILE A 437 10.21 -6.47 7.90
C ILE A 437 9.35 -5.59 7.00
N HIS A 438 8.85 -6.16 5.90
CA HIS A 438 7.96 -5.48 4.95
C HIS A 438 6.54 -6.05 4.98
N ALA A 439 6.24 -6.97 5.88
CA ALA A 439 4.93 -7.56 6.08
C ALA A 439 3.88 -6.53 6.52
N LYS A 440 2.64 -6.70 6.08
CA LYS A 440 1.47 -5.92 6.47
C LYS A 440 0.37 -6.89 6.84
N SER A 441 0.26 -7.15 8.13
CA SER A 441 -0.74 -8.09 8.65
C SER A 441 -1.24 -7.67 10.03
N PHE A 442 -2.49 -8.01 10.29
CA PHE A 442 -3.13 -7.92 11.59
C PHE A 442 -3.66 -9.30 11.97
N LEU A 443 -3.47 -9.67 13.22
CA LEU A 443 -4.06 -10.85 13.82
C LEU A 443 -4.71 -10.47 15.14
N CYS A 444 -5.96 -10.87 15.35
CA CYS A 444 -6.74 -10.60 16.54
C CYS A 444 -7.41 -11.87 17.06
N ASP A 445 -7.16 -12.20 18.34
CA ASP A 445 -7.88 -13.21 19.13
C ASP A 445 -7.98 -14.60 18.47
N ASP A 446 -7.03 -15.02 17.65
CA ASP A 446 -7.04 -16.25 16.84
C ASP A 446 -8.25 -16.38 15.87
N LYS A 447 -9.09 -15.36 15.77
CA LYS A 447 -10.36 -15.41 15.03
C LYS A 447 -10.36 -14.54 13.78
N ILE A 448 -9.75 -13.35 13.86
CA ILE A 448 -9.79 -12.32 12.81
C ILE A 448 -8.37 -11.97 12.40
N GLY A 449 -8.16 -11.77 11.11
CA GLY A 449 -6.91 -11.23 10.62
C GLY A 449 -7.03 -10.63 9.22
N THR A 450 -6.01 -9.91 8.82
CA THR A 450 -5.87 -9.40 7.47
C THR A 450 -4.41 -9.47 7.02
N VAL A 451 -4.23 -9.80 5.75
CA VAL A 451 -2.94 -9.78 5.05
C VAL A 451 -3.14 -9.03 3.75
N GLY A 452 -2.24 -8.10 3.43
CA GLY A 452 -2.39 -7.30 2.22
C GLY A 452 -1.21 -6.40 1.93
N SER A 453 -1.48 -5.35 1.17
CA SER A 453 -0.47 -4.37 0.76
C SER A 453 -0.43 -3.11 1.63
N ILE A 454 -1.41 -2.90 2.53
CA ILE A 454 -1.67 -1.65 3.25
C ILE A 454 -0.72 -1.47 4.43
N ASN A 455 0.19 -0.50 4.35
CA ASN A 455 1.05 -0.11 5.47
C ASN A 455 0.30 0.78 6.48
N LEU A 456 0.84 0.91 7.70
CA LEU A 456 0.42 1.92 8.68
C LEU A 456 1.16 3.26 8.44
N ASP A 457 0.95 3.83 7.25
CA ASP A 457 1.45 5.17 6.90
C ASP A 457 0.43 5.96 6.06
N TYR A 458 0.55 7.30 6.06
CA TYR A 458 -0.41 8.18 5.38
C TYR A 458 -0.53 7.91 3.87
N ARG A 459 0.54 7.45 3.20
CA ARG A 459 0.46 7.18 1.76
C ARG A 459 -0.41 5.97 1.48
N SER A 460 -0.21 4.88 2.22
CA SER A 460 -1.03 3.67 2.09
C SER A 460 -2.47 3.90 2.50
N LEU A 461 -2.70 4.63 3.61
CA LEU A 461 -4.05 4.82 4.15
C LEU A 461 -4.90 5.86 3.39
N TYR A 462 -4.26 6.80 2.62
CA TYR A 462 -5.00 7.93 2.04
C TYR A 462 -4.71 8.23 0.57
N LEU A 463 -3.61 7.73 0.00
CA LEU A 463 -3.14 8.17 -1.32
C LEU A 463 -2.94 7.04 -2.34
N HIS A 464 -2.81 5.80 -1.90
CA HIS A 464 -2.53 4.66 -2.78
C HIS A 464 -3.78 3.83 -3.05
N PHE A 465 -3.80 3.18 -4.22
CA PHE A 465 -4.64 2.00 -4.41
C PHE A 465 -4.00 0.84 -3.67
N GLU A 466 -4.75 0.21 -2.80
CA GLU A 466 -4.29 -0.88 -1.94
C GLU A 466 -5.26 -2.05 -2.01
N CYS A 467 -4.84 -3.22 -1.53
CA CYS A 467 -5.71 -4.37 -1.37
C CYS A 467 -5.34 -5.19 -0.14
N GLY A 468 -6.31 -5.91 0.37
CA GLY A 468 -6.13 -6.81 1.49
C GLY A 468 -7.16 -7.94 1.48
N VAL A 469 -6.94 -8.91 2.35
CA VAL A 469 -7.85 -10.04 2.57
C VAL A 469 -8.22 -10.06 4.03
N PHE A 470 -9.47 -9.74 4.33
CA PHE A 470 -10.07 -9.97 5.64
C PHE A 470 -10.42 -11.45 5.79
N MET A 471 -10.08 -12.04 6.92
CA MET A 471 -10.28 -13.46 7.23
C MET A 471 -10.92 -13.62 8.60
N TYR A 472 -11.85 -14.57 8.67
CA TYR A 472 -12.47 -14.99 9.93
C TYR A 472 -12.45 -16.50 10.05
N LYS A 473 -11.79 -17.02 11.10
CA LYS A 473 -11.64 -18.46 11.44
C LYS A 473 -11.07 -19.31 10.29
N THR A 474 -10.12 -18.80 9.52
CA THR A 474 -9.43 -19.56 8.47
C THR A 474 -8.18 -20.27 9.00
N LYS A 475 -7.72 -21.29 8.28
CA LYS A 475 -6.46 -22.00 8.59
C LYS A 475 -5.24 -21.08 8.53
N ALA A 476 -5.26 -20.11 7.64
CA ALA A 476 -4.19 -19.11 7.51
C ALA A 476 -3.96 -18.30 8.80
N LEU A 477 -4.97 -18.06 9.63
CA LEU A 477 -4.82 -17.31 10.89
C LEU A 477 -3.94 -18.06 11.89
N LYS A 478 -4.03 -19.40 11.94
CA LYS A 478 -3.14 -20.21 12.78
C LYS A 478 -1.67 -20.10 12.32
N GLN A 479 -1.44 -20.17 11.01
CA GLN A 479 -0.10 -20.01 10.44
C GLN A 479 0.46 -18.61 10.69
N LEU A 480 -0.39 -17.57 10.57
CA LEU A 480 -0.02 -16.19 10.91
C LEU A 480 0.31 -16.04 12.40
N LYS A 481 -0.43 -16.72 13.30
CA LYS A 481 -0.12 -16.74 14.74
C LYS A 481 1.26 -17.33 15.03
N GLU A 482 1.56 -18.48 14.44
CA GLU A 482 2.87 -19.13 14.58
C GLU A 482 3.98 -18.20 14.11
N ASP A 483 3.80 -17.56 12.96
CA ASP A 483 4.76 -16.58 12.42
C ASP A 483 4.91 -15.34 13.31
N CYS A 484 3.84 -14.85 13.92
CA CYS A 484 3.92 -13.76 14.90
C CYS A 484 4.79 -14.13 16.10
N MET A 485 4.59 -15.31 16.66
CA MET A 485 5.36 -15.77 17.82
C MET A 485 6.83 -15.98 17.49
N ASP A 486 7.14 -16.60 16.34
CA ASP A 486 8.52 -16.78 15.87
C ASP A 486 9.19 -15.42 15.61
N THR A 487 8.46 -14.46 15.04
CA THR A 487 8.98 -13.11 14.77
C THR A 487 9.27 -12.34 16.06
N PHE A 488 8.40 -12.41 17.07
CA PHE A 488 8.67 -11.79 18.39
C PHE A 488 9.92 -12.39 19.04
N ALA A 489 10.14 -13.70 18.94
CA ALA A 489 11.28 -14.38 19.55
C ALA A 489 12.64 -13.92 18.99
N VAL A 490 12.68 -13.44 17.75
CA VAL A 490 13.91 -12.94 17.09
C VAL A 490 13.95 -11.42 16.98
N SER A 491 13.04 -10.71 17.66
CA SER A 491 12.96 -9.25 17.64
C SER A 491 13.34 -8.66 19.00
N GLU A 492 13.89 -7.44 18.99
CA GLU A 492 14.20 -6.70 20.20
C GLU A 492 12.99 -5.88 20.66
N GLU A 493 12.56 -6.06 21.91
CA GLU A 493 11.49 -5.27 22.50
C GLU A 493 11.99 -3.87 22.85
N MET A 494 11.31 -2.84 22.33
CA MET A 494 11.66 -1.44 22.56
C MET A 494 11.14 -0.96 23.90
N THR A 495 11.93 -0.11 24.54
CA THR A 495 11.66 0.43 25.88
C THR A 495 11.52 1.96 25.85
N LEU A 496 10.89 2.52 26.89
CA LEU A 496 10.87 3.99 27.06
C LEU A 496 12.28 4.57 27.26
N GLU A 497 13.21 3.77 27.80
CA GLU A 497 14.61 4.18 27.96
C GLU A 497 15.28 4.37 26.60
N PHE A 498 15.04 3.47 25.64
CA PHE A 498 15.49 3.64 24.25
C PHE A 498 15.03 4.99 23.67
N CYS A 499 13.76 5.35 23.83
CA CYS A 499 13.24 6.63 23.35
C CYS A 499 13.93 7.82 24.02
N ARG A 500 14.14 7.77 25.34
CA ARG A 500 14.76 8.88 26.13
C ARG A 500 16.24 9.08 25.86
N ARG A 501 16.96 8.05 25.42
CA ARG A 501 18.40 8.12 25.06
C ARG A 501 18.65 8.85 23.75
N GLN A 502 17.64 9.09 22.94
CA GLN A 502 17.79 9.83 21.69
C GLN A 502 18.18 11.29 21.96
N ASN A 503 19.03 11.84 21.08
CA ASN A 503 19.50 13.22 21.18
C ASN A 503 18.34 14.20 21.01
N VAL A 504 18.36 15.34 21.74
CA VAL A 504 17.35 16.40 21.65
C VAL A 504 17.14 16.92 20.22
N PHE A 505 18.20 16.97 19.40
CA PHE A 505 18.09 17.36 17.99
C PHE A 505 17.31 16.32 17.15
N VAL A 506 17.44 15.04 17.48
CA VAL A 506 16.66 13.97 16.84
C VAL A 506 15.19 14.13 17.19
N HIS A 507 14.86 14.37 18.47
CA HIS A 507 13.47 14.63 18.90
C HIS A 507 12.87 15.86 18.22
N ALA A 508 13.64 16.97 18.13
CA ALA A 508 13.19 18.19 17.44
C ALA A 508 12.93 17.91 15.95
N PHE A 509 13.84 17.18 15.30
CA PHE A 509 13.69 16.76 13.90
C PHE A 509 12.49 15.84 13.69
N GLN A 510 12.31 14.85 14.55
CA GLN A 510 11.13 13.96 14.53
C GLN A 510 9.83 14.75 14.71
N GLY A 511 9.79 15.73 15.62
CA GLY A 511 8.63 16.61 15.82
C GLY A 511 8.30 17.43 14.57
N MET A 512 9.32 17.98 13.92
CA MET A 512 9.17 18.68 12.65
C MET A 512 8.66 17.73 11.54
N MET A 513 9.24 16.55 11.40
CA MET A 513 8.84 15.58 10.39
C MET A 513 7.40 15.09 10.58
N ARG A 514 6.92 14.92 11.82
CA ARG A 514 5.52 14.58 12.10
C ARG A 514 4.54 15.64 11.59
N LEU A 515 4.91 16.91 11.64
CA LEU A 515 4.08 18.00 11.09
C LEU A 515 3.87 17.82 9.57
N PHE A 516 4.88 17.30 8.86
CA PHE A 516 4.82 17.14 7.40
C PHE A 516 4.48 15.71 6.96
N ALA A 517 4.37 14.77 7.89
CA ALA A 517 4.07 13.36 7.59
C ALA A 517 2.83 13.16 6.69
N PRO A 518 1.71 13.91 6.87
CA PRO A 518 0.54 13.78 6.00
C PRO A 518 0.75 14.24 4.56
N LEU A 519 1.89 14.87 4.25
CA LEU A 519 2.24 15.37 2.92
C LEU A 519 3.33 14.52 2.25
N LEU A 520 3.97 13.63 3.01
CA LEU A 520 5.03 12.73 2.56
C LEU A 520 4.46 11.42 2.08
#